data_5d231065d24bea634027c4407f499847
#
_entry.id   5d231065d24bea634027c4407f499847
#
_cell.length_a   1.000
_cell.length_b   1.000
_cell.length_c   1.000
_cell.angle_alpha   90.00
_cell.angle_beta   90.00
_cell.angle_gamma   90.00
#
_symmetry.space_group_name_H-M   'P 1'
#
loop_
_entity.id
_entity.type
_entity.pdbx_description
1 polymer ?
#
loop_
_entity_poly.entity_id
_entity_poly.type
_entity_poly.pdbx_seq_one_letter_code
_entity_poly.pdbx_strand_id
1 'polypeptide(L)'
;MPVVRAYQAGAERSEFFENAHTVASGLRVPKPLGDFLILRSVRESGGTAIAVSDDEMMQAGVRLASEDGVFVAPEGAACVSALEKLLASGFLKPEERMVIYNTGAGLKYLEAYSALFPRD
;
A
#
# COMPACT_ATOMS: atom_id res chain seq x y z
N MET A 1 3.90 -1.03 10.89
CA MET A 1 3.62 -2.02 9.83
C MET A 1 4.35 -3.33 10.14
N PRO A 2 3.66 -4.37 10.60
CA PRO A 2 4.32 -5.56 11.14
C PRO A 2 5.11 -6.34 10.07
N VAL A 3 4.50 -6.58 8.89
CA VAL A 3 5.15 -7.37 7.82
C VAL A 3 6.40 -6.69 7.26
N VAL A 4 6.36 -5.37 7.04
CA VAL A 4 7.51 -4.61 6.53
C VAL A 4 8.68 -4.67 7.51
N ARG A 5 8.40 -4.48 8.81
CA ARG A 5 9.43 -4.60 9.87
C ARG A 5 10.05 -5.99 9.90
N ALA A 6 9.22 -7.04 9.86
CA ALA A 6 9.70 -8.42 9.83
C ALA A 6 10.52 -8.73 8.58
N TYR A 7 10.12 -8.21 7.42
CA TYR A 7 10.87 -8.36 6.18
C TYR A 7 12.26 -7.72 6.29
N GLN A 8 12.33 -6.48 6.76
CA GLN A 8 13.58 -5.73 6.95
C GLN A 8 14.51 -6.36 7.99
N ALA A 9 13.94 -6.95 9.04
CA ALA A 9 14.68 -7.67 10.07
C ALA A 9 15.11 -9.10 9.68
N GLY A 10 14.74 -9.58 8.48
CA GLY A 10 14.99 -10.97 8.10
C GLY A 10 14.18 -12.02 8.88
N ALA A 11 13.18 -11.58 9.66
CA ALA A 11 12.38 -12.47 10.52
C ALA A 11 11.39 -13.32 9.71
N GLU A 12 11.12 -14.53 10.16
CA GLU A 12 10.14 -15.44 9.52
C GLU A 12 8.69 -15.10 9.88
N ARG A 13 8.47 -14.39 10.99
CA ARG A 13 7.16 -13.97 11.47
C ARG A 13 7.19 -12.52 11.91
N SER A 14 6.04 -11.86 11.82
CA SER A 14 5.88 -10.50 12.33
C SER A 14 5.60 -10.50 13.83
N GLU A 15 5.99 -9.44 14.50
CA GLU A 15 5.59 -9.14 15.87
C GLU A 15 4.28 -8.33 15.87
N PHE A 16 3.60 -8.32 17.01
CA PHE A 16 2.42 -7.49 17.19
C PHE A 16 2.81 -6.00 17.11
N PHE A 17 2.07 -5.24 16.32
CA PHE A 17 2.30 -3.81 16.13
C PHE A 17 1.29 -3.01 16.94
N GLU A 18 1.74 -2.48 18.06
CA GLU A 18 0.90 -1.66 18.94
C GLU A 18 0.47 -0.36 18.24
N ASN A 19 -0.73 0.11 18.60
CA ASN A 19 -1.29 1.37 18.10
C ASN A 19 -1.31 1.50 16.56
N ALA A 20 -1.61 0.40 15.86
CA ALA A 20 -1.75 0.42 14.42
C ALA A 20 -2.82 1.42 14.00
N HIS A 21 -2.42 2.43 13.23
CA HIS A 21 -3.29 3.46 12.71
C HIS A 21 -3.00 3.73 11.23
N THR A 22 -4.05 3.84 10.43
CA THR A 22 -4.01 4.27 9.02
C THR A 22 -5.44 4.50 8.54
N VAL A 23 -5.61 5.37 7.55
CA VAL A 23 -6.89 5.58 6.86
C VAL A 23 -7.33 4.34 6.06
N ALA A 24 -6.37 3.53 5.60
CA ALA A 24 -6.61 2.27 4.91
C ALA A 24 -6.99 1.17 5.91
N SER A 25 -8.29 1.03 6.19
CA SER A 25 -8.77 0.08 7.21
C SER A 25 -8.37 -1.36 6.95
N GLY A 26 -8.30 -1.78 5.68
CA GLY A 26 -7.85 -3.10 5.26
C GLY A 26 -6.36 -3.37 5.49
N LEU A 27 -5.53 -2.32 5.62
CA LEU A 27 -4.11 -2.43 5.96
C LEU A 27 -3.84 -2.28 7.47
N ARG A 28 -4.85 -1.90 8.26
CA ARG A 28 -4.73 -1.71 9.70
C ARG A 28 -4.83 -3.03 10.46
N VAL A 29 -3.87 -3.92 10.22
CA VAL A 29 -3.80 -5.24 10.85
C VAL A 29 -2.57 -5.33 11.74
N PRO A 30 -2.73 -5.30 13.09
CA PRO A 30 -1.60 -5.31 14.03
C PRO A 30 -0.73 -6.56 13.93
N LYS A 31 -1.34 -7.72 13.61
CA LYS A 31 -0.63 -8.98 13.37
C LYS A 31 -1.41 -9.83 12.37
N PRO A 32 -0.98 -9.92 11.10
CA PRO A 32 -1.61 -10.79 10.12
C PRO A 32 -1.43 -12.27 10.49
N LEU A 33 -2.50 -13.07 10.34
CA LEU A 33 -2.44 -14.52 10.63
C LEU A 33 -1.49 -15.27 9.69
N GLY A 34 -1.46 -14.85 8.42
CA GLY A 34 -0.62 -15.46 7.38
C GLY A 34 0.73 -14.77 7.17
N ASP A 35 1.25 -14.05 8.14
CA ASP A 35 2.48 -13.25 8.03
C ASP A 35 3.69 -14.05 7.51
N PHE A 36 3.87 -15.28 8.00
CA PHE A 36 4.95 -16.18 7.58
C PHE A 36 4.82 -16.60 6.10
N LEU A 37 3.59 -16.79 5.61
CA LEU A 37 3.35 -17.09 4.19
C LEU A 37 3.66 -15.88 3.31
N ILE A 38 3.24 -14.69 3.73
CA ILE A 38 3.53 -13.44 3.02
C ILE A 38 5.05 -13.23 2.94
N LEU A 39 5.75 -13.32 4.08
CA LEU A 39 7.19 -13.11 4.15
C LEU A 39 7.96 -14.12 3.29
N ARG A 40 7.57 -15.41 3.34
CA ARG A 40 8.14 -16.46 2.52
C ARG A 40 7.92 -16.16 1.02
N SER A 41 6.68 -15.90 0.61
CA SER A 41 6.35 -15.65 -0.80
C SER A 41 7.10 -14.43 -1.35
N VAL A 42 7.20 -13.34 -0.59
CA VAL A 42 7.95 -12.16 -1.01
C VAL A 42 9.43 -12.46 -1.20
N ARG A 43 10.04 -13.25 -0.30
CA ARG A 43 11.46 -13.62 -0.41
C ARG A 43 11.73 -14.60 -1.55
N GLU A 44 10.93 -15.66 -1.68
CA GLU A 44 11.07 -16.66 -2.72
C GLU A 44 10.89 -16.09 -4.13
N SER A 45 10.05 -15.07 -4.27
CA SER A 45 9.86 -14.38 -5.55
C SER A 45 10.91 -13.30 -5.85
N GLY A 46 11.85 -13.04 -4.94
CA GLY A 46 12.78 -11.92 -5.06
C GLY A 46 12.10 -10.55 -4.92
N GLY A 47 10.91 -10.54 -4.35
CA GLY A 47 10.13 -9.33 -4.12
C GLY A 47 10.60 -8.52 -2.92
N THR A 48 9.90 -7.42 -2.62
CA THR A 48 10.21 -6.55 -1.50
C THR A 48 8.95 -6.16 -0.72
N ALA A 49 9.13 -5.64 0.48
CA ALA A 49 8.07 -5.08 1.31
C ALA A 49 8.43 -3.66 1.70
N ILE A 50 7.61 -2.69 1.34
CA ILE A 50 7.82 -1.27 1.64
C ILE A 50 6.61 -0.67 2.34
N ALA A 51 6.83 0.47 2.97
CA ALA A 51 5.79 1.26 3.63
C ALA A 51 5.52 2.55 2.87
N VAL A 52 4.26 2.94 2.87
CA VAL A 52 3.80 4.27 2.42
C VAL A 52 3.04 4.94 3.57
N SER A 53 3.10 6.26 3.64
CA SER A 53 2.31 7.05 4.60
C SER A 53 0.87 7.23 4.12
N ASP A 54 -0.02 7.62 5.04
CA ASP A 54 -1.40 7.94 4.70
C ASP A 54 -1.46 9.08 3.67
N ASP A 55 -0.65 10.12 3.83
CA ASP A 55 -0.60 11.25 2.90
C ASP A 55 -0.17 10.82 1.50
N GLU A 56 0.89 10.02 1.38
CA GLU A 56 1.36 9.50 0.09
C GLU A 56 0.29 8.68 -0.63
N MET A 57 -0.35 7.76 0.09
CA MET A 57 -1.41 6.93 -0.52
C MET A 57 -2.63 7.76 -0.92
N MET A 58 -3.06 8.71 -0.09
CA MET A 58 -4.23 9.52 -0.40
C MET A 58 -3.98 10.45 -1.60
N GLN A 59 -2.80 11.05 -1.71
CA GLN A 59 -2.41 11.83 -2.88
C GLN A 59 -2.32 10.98 -4.15
N ALA A 60 -1.76 9.76 -4.06
CA ALA A 60 -1.74 8.84 -5.19
C ALA A 60 -3.15 8.46 -5.66
N GLY A 61 -4.09 8.24 -4.73
CA GLY A 61 -5.48 7.96 -5.04
C GLY A 61 -6.19 9.12 -5.74
N VAL A 62 -5.94 10.36 -5.32
CA VAL A 62 -6.48 11.57 -5.98
C VAL A 62 -5.90 11.74 -7.38
N ARG A 63 -4.59 11.54 -7.57
CA ARG A 63 -3.96 11.61 -8.90
C ARG A 63 -4.55 10.55 -9.85
N LEU A 64 -4.64 9.31 -9.43
CA LEU A 64 -5.20 8.23 -10.25
C LEU A 64 -6.67 8.52 -10.64
N ALA A 65 -7.46 9.08 -9.73
CA ALA A 65 -8.83 9.46 -10.02
C ALA A 65 -8.93 10.60 -11.03
N SER A 66 -8.05 11.61 -10.93
CA SER A 66 -8.09 12.80 -11.81
C SER A 66 -7.44 12.55 -13.19
N GLU A 67 -6.41 11.71 -13.27
CA GLU A 67 -5.67 11.47 -14.51
C GLU A 67 -6.26 10.32 -15.31
N ASP A 68 -6.65 9.24 -14.64
CA ASP A 68 -7.11 7.99 -15.27
C ASP A 68 -8.61 7.71 -15.05
N GLY A 69 -9.30 8.50 -14.24
CA GLY A 69 -10.71 8.30 -13.90
C GLY A 69 -10.97 7.06 -13.02
N VAL A 70 -9.94 6.52 -12.36
CA VAL A 70 -10.04 5.31 -11.54
C VAL A 70 -10.02 5.68 -10.06
N PHE A 71 -11.19 5.65 -9.41
CA PHE A 71 -11.33 5.97 -8.00
C PHE A 71 -11.17 4.73 -7.12
N VAL A 72 -9.97 4.54 -6.59
CA VAL A 72 -9.57 3.37 -5.80
C VAL A 72 -9.73 3.60 -4.29
N ALA A 73 -9.89 2.51 -3.53
CA ALA A 73 -9.76 2.54 -2.08
C ALA A 73 -8.31 2.90 -1.67
N PRO A 74 -8.08 3.41 -0.43
CA PRO A 74 -6.74 3.72 0.06
C PRO A 74 -5.75 2.55 -0.05
N GLU A 75 -6.20 1.31 0.08
CA GLU A 75 -5.39 0.11 -0.12
C GLU A 75 -4.83 0.00 -1.56
N GLY A 76 -5.66 0.30 -2.57
CA GLY A 76 -5.23 0.36 -3.97
C GLY A 76 -4.30 1.56 -4.22
N ALA A 77 -4.61 2.71 -3.64
CA ALA A 77 -3.78 3.91 -3.71
C ALA A 77 -2.39 3.69 -3.06
N ALA A 78 -2.33 2.91 -1.98
CA ALA A 78 -1.06 2.51 -1.38
C ALA A 78 -0.17 1.73 -2.36
N CYS A 79 -0.75 0.88 -3.22
CA CYS A 79 -0.01 0.17 -4.25
C CYS A 79 0.53 1.12 -5.33
N VAL A 80 -0.22 2.15 -5.71
CA VAL A 80 0.24 3.18 -6.67
C VAL A 80 1.43 3.95 -6.08
N SER A 81 1.31 4.45 -4.84
CA SER A 81 2.41 5.13 -4.16
C SER A 81 3.63 4.22 -3.96
N ALA A 82 3.41 2.94 -3.65
CA ALA A 82 4.49 1.96 -3.55
C ALA A 82 5.20 1.75 -4.90
N LEU A 83 4.45 1.67 -5.99
CA LEU A 83 4.99 1.55 -7.35
C LEU A 83 5.90 2.74 -7.69
N GLU A 84 5.45 3.97 -7.43
CA GLU A 84 6.25 5.19 -7.64
C GLU A 84 7.58 5.14 -6.88
N LYS A 85 7.55 4.75 -5.61
CA LYS A 85 8.75 4.58 -4.78
C LYS A 85 9.71 3.52 -5.32
N LEU A 86 9.18 2.39 -5.76
CA LEU A 86 9.98 1.28 -6.29
C LEU A 86 10.63 1.62 -7.63
N LEU A 87 9.94 2.37 -8.49
CA LEU A 87 10.51 2.93 -9.71
C LEU A 87 11.59 3.97 -9.40
N ALA A 88 11.33 4.90 -8.48
CA ALA A 88 12.28 5.92 -8.08
C ALA A 88 13.56 5.35 -7.44
N SER A 89 13.45 4.22 -6.73
CA SER A 89 14.60 3.52 -6.14
C SER A 89 15.35 2.64 -7.13
N GLY A 90 14.85 2.43 -8.34
CA GLY A 90 15.42 1.53 -9.34
C GLY A 90 15.21 0.04 -9.03
N PHE A 91 14.38 -0.30 -8.04
CA PHE A 91 14.00 -1.69 -7.77
C PHE A 91 13.14 -2.26 -8.91
N LEU A 92 12.22 -1.45 -9.45
CA LEU A 92 11.46 -1.74 -10.65
C LEU A 92 11.99 -0.88 -11.81
N LYS A 93 11.91 -1.42 -13.02
CA LYS A 93 12.30 -0.73 -14.24
C LYS A 93 11.06 -0.30 -15.03
N PRO A 94 11.07 0.88 -15.69
CA PRO A 94 9.92 1.36 -16.44
C PRO A 94 9.43 0.41 -17.55
N GLU A 95 10.33 -0.42 -18.08
CA GLU A 95 10.03 -1.39 -19.15
C GLU A 95 9.32 -2.65 -18.65
N GLU A 96 9.29 -2.88 -17.34
CA GLU A 96 8.65 -4.05 -16.77
C GLU A 96 7.13 -3.93 -16.81
N ARG A 97 6.46 -5.06 -17.03
CA ARG A 97 4.99 -5.12 -16.93
C ARG A 97 4.58 -5.22 -15.47
N MET A 98 3.89 -4.19 -15.00
CA MET A 98 3.43 -4.10 -13.62
C MET A 98 1.92 -4.29 -13.54
N VAL A 99 1.46 -5.02 -12.52
CA VAL A 99 0.04 -5.23 -12.23
C VAL A 99 -0.24 -4.81 -10.81
N ILE A 100 -1.20 -3.90 -10.63
CA ILE A 100 -1.70 -3.48 -9.33
C ILE A 100 -3.02 -4.19 -9.04
N TYR A 101 -3.11 -4.87 -7.90
CA TYR A 101 -4.36 -5.44 -7.41
C TYR A 101 -5.17 -4.36 -6.68
N ASN A 102 -6.16 -3.80 -7.37
CA ASN A 102 -7.13 -2.91 -6.72
C ASN A 102 -8.27 -3.72 -6.13
N THR A 103 -8.30 -3.85 -4.82
CA THR A 103 -9.25 -4.70 -4.08
C THR A 103 -10.51 -3.95 -3.62
N GLY A 104 -10.61 -2.65 -3.85
CA GLY A 104 -11.76 -1.87 -3.43
C GLY A 104 -11.93 -0.54 -4.15
N ALA A 105 -13.16 -0.05 -4.20
CA ALA A 105 -13.50 1.26 -4.73
C ALA A 105 -13.38 2.37 -3.69
N GLY A 106 -12.94 3.57 -4.09
CA GLY A 106 -12.84 4.76 -3.25
C GLY A 106 -14.18 5.22 -2.66
N LEU A 107 -15.30 4.84 -3.29
CA LEU A 107 -16.65 5.16 -2.79
C LEU A 107 -16.91 4.68 -1.35
N LYS A 108 -16.21 3.67 -0.88
CA LYS A 108 -16.29 3.19 0.51
C LYS A 108 -15.51 4.07 1.51
N TYR A 109 -14.72 5.01 1.00
CA TYR A 109 -13.81 5.85 1.78
C TYR A 109 -14.01 7.35 1.50
N LEU A 110 -15.25 7.76 1.17
CA LEU A 110 -15.56 9.15 0.82
C LEU A 110 -15.14 10.15 1.91
N GLU A 111 -15.31 9.80 3.18
CA GLU A 111 -14.88 10.67 4.29
C GLU A 111 -13.37 10.93 4.27
N ALA A 112 -12.56 9.90 4.01
CA ALA A 112 -11.12 10.03 3.93
C ALA A 112 -10.67 10.91 2.75
N TYR A 113 -11.36 10.81 1.61
CA TYR A 113 -11.05 11.59 0.41
C TYR A 113 -11.68 13.00 0.41
N SER A 114 -12.77 13.23 1.17
CA SER A 114 -13.56 14.46 1.08
C SER A 114 -12.75 15.75 1.38
N ALA A 115 -11.72 15.65 2.21
CA ALA A 115 -10.85 16.77 2.54
C ALA A 115 -9.84 17.14 1.44
N LEU A 116 -9.63 16.24 0.47
CA LEU A 116 -8.63 16.39 -0.59
C LEU A 116 -9.21 16.83 -1.92
N PHE A 117 -10.52 16.69 -2.10
CA PHE A 117 -11.20 17.23 -3.28
C PHE A 117 -11.59 18.69 -3.05
N PRO A 118 -11.38 19.58 -4.04
CA PRO A 118 -11.82 20.96 -3.96
C PRO A 118 -13.33 21.01 -3.66
N ARG A 119 -13.71 21.84 -2.72
CA ARG A 119 -15.12 22.22 -2.52
C ARG A 119 -15.30 23.57 -3.22
N ASP A 120 -16.22 23.62 -4.16
CA ASP A 120 -16.67 24.87 -4.76
C ASP A 120 -17.31 25.77 -3.71
#